data_ead70f57332819e756ca1580a1d693c1
#
_entry.id   ead70f57332819e756ca1580a1d693c1
#
_cell.length_a   1.000
_cell.length_b   1.000
_cell.length_c   1.000
_cell.angle_alpha   90.00
_cell.angle_beta   90.00
_cell.angle_gamma   90.00
#
_symmetry.space_group_name_H-M   'P 1'
#
loop_
_entity.id
_entity.type
_entity.pdbx_description
1 polymer ?
#
loop_
_entity_poly.entity_id
_entity_poly.type
_entity_poly.pdbx_seq_one_letter_code
_entity_poly.pdbx_strand_id
1 'polypeptide(L)'
;LYLQSLKILDKIKEHAVKYNQDTFVIHAISLEKKIETLHITRSMQDRAERLSAEANDVHERRSVITQLSNLALKLYSWYVKNGHARNEKDEAGVKEFFYNQLPINAHQYTGFYERLYLCQSYCWYAFIRQDFLMYYRYTQKWVDLFHSQPQMMAVETGHYIKGMHNLLNAHFDLRNYDGFKLTLKQFENFATSDIARQHDNFKVYTFVYVYIAKLNQHFMHGTFKEGLKLVPHIEEHLAKYALFLDRLRILVFNYKIATLYFGSGDYETSIDYLQKIINDNVDLRYDLQCYARLVHLLAHYELGNFDIIDYLIKSVYRF
;
A
#
# COMPACT_ATOMS: atom_id res chain seq x y z
N LEU A 1 13.15 43.05 -16.05
CA LEU A 1 12.63 41.73 -16.43
C LEU A 1 13.27 40.61 -15.60
N TYR A 2 14.62 40.47 -15.62
CA TYR A 2 15.35 39.37 -14.95
C TYR A 2 15.17 39.34 -13.41
N LEU A 3 15.18 40.53 -12.75
CA LEU A 3 14.91 40.61 -11.31
C LEU A 3 13.49 40.14 -10.92
N GLN A 4 12.50 40.39 -11.80
CA GLN A 4 11.15 39.88 -11.63
C GLN A 4 11.09 38.37 -11.78
N SER A 5 11.80 37.82 -12.79
CA SER A 5 11.90 36.38 -13.01
C SER A 5 12.52 35.67 -11.79
N LEU A 6 13.60 36.21 -11.21
CA LEU A 6 14.21 35.68 -9.98
C LEU A 6 13.23 35.67 -8.81
N LYS A 7 12.43 36.73 -8.63
CA LYS A 7 11.38 36.75 -7.58
C LYS A 7 10.31 35.69 -7.78
N ILE A 8 9.96 35.39 -9.04
CA ILE A 8 9.00 34.32 -9.35
C ILE A 8 9.62 32.94 -9.07
N LEU A 9 10.88 32.73 -9.46
CA LEU A 9 11.59 31.48 -9.15
C LEU A 9 11.75 31.25 -7.65
N ASP A 10 12.03 32.29 -6.86
CA ASP A 10 12.05 32.19 -5.39
C ASP A 10 10.68 31.69 -4.85
N LYS A 11 9.57 32.27 -5.33
CA LYS A 11 8.22 31.81 -4.94
C LYS A 11 7.92 30.37 -5.37
N ILE A 12 8.35 29.98 -6.57
CA ILE A 12 8.19 28.61 -7.05
C ILE A 12 8.93 27.65 -6.12
N LYS A 13 10.18 27.97 -5.72
CA LYS A 13 10.96 27.15 -4.78
C LYS A 13 10.28 27.07 -3.42
N GLU A 14 9.81 28.18 -2.85
CA GLU A 14 9.07 28.17 -1.57
C GLU A 14 7.86 27.23 -1.62
N HIS A 15 7.04 27.33 -2.66
CA HIS A 15 5.90 26.44 -2.85
C HIS A 15 6.31 24.99 -3.05
N ALA A 16 7.33 24.75 -3.89
CA ALA A 16 7.82 23.40 -4.17
C ALA A 16 8.37 22.72 -2.90
N VAL A 17 9.12 23.44 -2.08
CA VAL A 17 9.62 22.94 -0.78
C VAL A 17 8.45 22.60 0.16
N LYS A 18 7.44 23.46 0.26
CA LYS A 18 6.25 23.23 1.10
C LYS A 18 5.53 21.93 0.78
N TYR A 19 5.51 21.54 -0.50
CA TYR A 19 4.85 20.33 -0.99
C TYR A 19 5.83 19.20 -1.33
N ASN A 20 7.08 19.30 -0.90
CA ASN A 20 8.16 18.32 -1.14
C ASN A 20 8.39 18.02 -2.64
N GLN A 21 8.21 19.00 -3.51
CA GLN A 21 8.29 18.86 -4.98
C GLN A 21 9.69 19.21 -5.49
N ASP A 22 10.70 18.42 -5.17
CA ASP A 22 12.12 18.63 -5.50
C ASP A 22 12.37 18.83 -7.01
N THR A 23 11.55 18.25 -7.87
CA THR A 23 11.67 18.44 -9.34
C THR A 23 11.50 19.90 -9.72
N PHE A 24 10.53 20.60 -9.15
CA PHE A 24 10.33 22.01 -9.41
C PHE A 24 11.44 22.88 -8.80
N VAL A 25 11.97 22.48 -7.63
CA VAL A 25 13.14 23.14 -7.02
C VAL A 25 14.35 23.07 -7.96
N ILE A 26 14.68 21.88 -8.50
CA ILE A 26 15.80 21.71 -9.45
C ILE A 26 15.61 22.53 -10.72
N HIS A 27 14.40 22.55 -11.28
CA HIS A 27 14.11 23.34 -12.46
C HIS A 27 14.26 24.85 -12.19
N ALA A 28 13.76 25.33 -11.06
CA ALA A 28 13.91 26.73 -10.66
C ALA A 28 15.41 27.10 -10.51
N ILE A 29 16.19 26.28 -9.79
CA ILE A 29 17.65 26.48 -9.65
C ILE A 29 18.35 26.50 -10.99
N SER A 30 17.98 25.61 -11.93
CA SER A 30 18.57 25.56 -13.27
C SER A 30 18.33 26.85 -14.06
N LEU A 31 17.12 27.42 -13.93
CA LEU A 31 16.79 28.69 -14.54
C LEU A 31 17.52 29.86 -13.87
N GLU A 32 17.62 29.86 -12.54
CA GLU A 32 18.39 30.87 -11.80
C GLU A 32 19.85 30.86 -12.22
N LYS A 33 20.51 29.69 -12.30
CA LYS A 33 21.90 29.55 -12.79
C LYS A 33 22.07 30.15 -14.18
N LYS A 34 21.12 29.93 -15.13
CA LYS A 34 21.16 30.53 -16.47
C LYS A 34 21.07 32.04 -16.41
N ILE A 35 20.18 32.59 -15.56
CA ILE A 35 20.02 34.04 -15.44
C ILE A 35 21.30 34.66 -14.83
N GLU A 36 21.84 34.06 -13.76
CA GLU A 36 23.07 34.57 -13.11
C GLU A 36 24.29 34.49 -14.02
N THR A 37 24.39 33.47 -14.88
CA THR A 37 25.50 33.31 -15.84
C THR A 37 25.45 34.34 -16.97
N LEU A 38 24.26 34.71 -17.41
CA LEU A 38 24.08 35.60 -18.56
C LEU A 38 23.95 37.10 -18.15
N HIS A 39 23.55 37.34 -16.92
CA HIS A 39 23.25 38.68 -16.43
C HIS A 39 23.74 38.89 -15.01
N ILE A 40 24.62 39.90 -14.82
CA ILE A 40 25.08 40.31 -13.49
C ILE A 40 23.91 40.91 -12.70
N THR A 41 23.23 40.10 -11.89
CA THR A 41 22.05 40.55 -11.15
C THR A 41 22.32 40.63 -9.64
N ARG A 42 22.59 39.51 -9.00
CA ARG A 42 22.80 39.36 -7.55
C ARG A 42 24.14 38.70 -7.25
N SER A 43 25.04 38.59 -8.23
CA SER A 43 26.27 37.78 -8.15
C SER A 43 27.28 38.27 -7.11
N MET A 44 27.10 39.47 -6.54
CA MET A 44 28.04 40.05 -5.57
C MET A 44 27.88 39.56 -4.14
N GLN A 45 27.09 38.54 -3.86
CA GLN A 45 26.75 38.08 -2.49
C GLN A 45 26.74 36.56 -2.36
N ASP A 46 27.83 35.88 -2.66
CA ASP A 46 27.97 34.40 -2.55
C ASP A 46 26.80 33.63 -3.20
N ARG A 47 26.20 34.22 -4.23
CA ARG A 47 25.01 33.66 -4.87
C ARG A 47 25.34 32.35 -5.58
N ALA A 48 26.52 32.27 -6.22
CA ALA A 48 26.97 31.07 -6.93
C ALA A 48 27.15 29.91 -5.96
N GLU A 49 27.79 30.16 -4.82
CA GLU A 49 28.00 29.18 -3.76
C GLU A 49 26.69 28.68 -3.18
N ARG A 50 25.75 29.59 -2.89
CA ARG A 50 24.42 29.23 -2.35
C ARG A 50 23.60 28.40 -3.33
N LEU A 51 23.55 28.79 -4.63
CA LEU A 51 22.85 28.03 -5.66
C LEU A 51 23.49 26.66 -5.90
N SER A 52 24.81 26.58 -5.78
CA SER A 52 25.54 25.32 -5.94
C SER A 52 25.24 24.39 -4.76
N ALA A 53 25.29 24.90 -3.53
CA ALA A 53 24.96 24.14 -2.32
C ALA A 53 23.51 23.65 -2.33
N GLU A 54 22.54 24.54 -2.66
CA GLU A 54 21.12 24.20 -2.77
C GLU A 54 20.89 23.10 -3.82
N ALA A 55 21.55 23.20 -4.99
CA ALA A 55 21.44 22.19 -6.03
C ALA A 55 21.98 20.82 -5.59
N ASN A 56 23.13 20.80 -4.90
CA ASN A 56 23.74 19.57 -4.41
C ASN A 56 22.87 18.90 -3.33
N ASP A 57 22.33 19.68 -2.39
CA ASP A 57 21.42 19.18 -1.34
C ASP A 57 20.17 18.53 -1.95
N VAL A 58 19.50 19.18 -2.91
CA VAL A 58 18.35 18.61 -3.57
C VAL A 58 18.70 17.36 -4.39
N HIS A 59 19.86 17.35 -5.04
CA HIS A 59 20.35 16.19 -5.79
C HIS A 59 20.61 14.98 -4.87
N GLU A 60 21.27 15.20 -3.74
CA GLU A 60 21.53 14.16 -2.73
C GLU A 60 20.21 13.57 -2.20
N ARG A 61 19.27 14.41 -1.78
CA ARG A 61 17.94 13.95 -1.34
C ARG A 61 17.25 13.09 -2.40
N ARG A 62 17.23 13.54 -3.66
CA ARG A 62 16.62 12.76 -4.77
C ARG A 62 17.32 11.44 -5.00
N SER A 63 18.63 11.38 -4.86
CA SER A 63 19.38 10.12 -4.96
C SER A 63 18.92 9.12 -3.90
N VAL A 64 18.79 9.56 -2.65
CA VAL A 64 18.31 8.73 -1.54
C VAL A 64 16.87 8.29 -1.76
N ILE A 65 15.96 9.20 -2.17
CA ILE A 65 14.57 8.88 -2.49
C ILE A 65 14.52 7.79 -3.57
N THR A 66 15.35 7.92 -4.62
CA THR A 66 15.42 6.93 -5.70
C THR A 66 15.90 5.57 -5.20
N GLN A 67 16.95 5.54 -4.36
CA GLN A 67 17.43 4.30 -3.78
C GLN A 67 16.38 3.60 -2.92
N LEU A 68 15.71 4.34 -2.03
CA LEU A 68 14.65 3.80 -1.16
C LEU A 68 13.41 3.34 -1.93
N SER A 69 12.96 4.10 -2.93
CA SER A 69 11.84 3.71 -3.77
C SER A 69 12.14 2.46 -4.61
N ASN A 70 13.37 2.35 -5.13
CA ASN A 70 13.83 1.15 -5.82
C ASN A 70 13.89 -0.06 -4.88
N LEU A 71 14.36 0.13 -3.64
CA LEU A 71 14.36 -0.94 -2.63
C LEU A 71 12.95 -1.43 -2.33
N ALA A 72 12.00 -0.52 -2.10
CA ALA A 72 10.60 -0.87 -1.87
C ALA A 72 10.01 -1.66 -3.05
N LEU A 73 10.27 -1.21 -4.30
CA LEU A 73 9.82 -1.89 -5.51
C LEU A 73 10.43 -3.29 -5.67
N LYS A 74 11.74 -3.43 -5.42
CA LYS A 74 12.44 -4.73 -5.50
C LYS A 74 11.94 -5.72 -4.46
N LEU A 75 11.65 -5.26 -3.22
CA LEU A 75 11.06 -6.10 -2.18
C LEU A 75 9.63 -6.53 -2.55
N TYR A 76 8.83 -5.63 -3.09
CA TYR A 76 7.52 -5.99 -3.63
C TYR A 76 7.63 -7.05 -4.73
N SER A 77 8.53 -6.86 -5.70
CA SER A 77 8.78 -7.84 -6.76
C SER A 77 9.25 -9.19 -6.21
N TRP A 78 10.09 -9.17 -5.18
CA TRP A 78 10.54 -10.37 -4.49
C TRP A 78 9.35 -11.13 -3.88
N TYR A 79 8.46 -10.41 -3.18
CA TYR A 79 7.24 -10.99 -2.61
C TYR A 79 6.31 -11.60 -3.67
N VAL A 80 6.09 -10.88 -4.78
CA VAL A 80 5.24 -11.40 -5.87
C VAL A 80 5.77 -12.71 -6.44
N LYS A 81 7.09 -12.87 -6.52
CA LYS A 81 7.74 -14.08 -7.07
C LYS A 81 7.84 -15.22 -6.06
N ASN A 82 8.13 -14.94 -4.82
CA ASN A 82 8.54 -15.95 -3.84
C ASN A 82 7.53 -16.13 -2.69
N GLY A 83 6.63 -15.14 -2.48
CA GLY A 83 5.75 -15.11 -1.33
C GLY A 83 6.46 -14.73 -0.04
N HIS A 84 5.99 -15.27 1.08
CA HIS A 84 6.64 -15.11 2.38
C HIS A 84 7.88 -16.01 2.50
N ALA A 85 8.82 -15.62 3.34
CA ALA A 85 9.94 -16.48 3.74
C ALA A 85 9.39 -17.74 4.43
N ARG A 86 9.83 -18.92 3.98
CA ARG A 86 9.31 -20.22 4.43
C ARG A 86 10.24 -20.95 5.38
N ASN A 87 11.50 -20.52 5.41
CA ASN A 87 12.58 -21.15 6.18
C ASN A 87 13.69 -20.13 6.50
N GLU A 88 14.63 -20.52 7.33
CA GLU A 88 15.75 -19.67 7.77
C GLU A 88 16.63 -19.19 6.61
N LYS A 89 16.76 -19.99 5.54
CA LYS A 89 17.55 -19.62 4.36
C LYS A 89 16.89 -18.48 3.58
N ASP A 90 15.57 -18.56 3.38
CA ASP A 90 14.80 -17.49 2.72
C ASP A 90 14.87 -16.22 3.57
N GLU A 91 14.72 -16.36 4.89
CA GLU A 91 14.79 -15.23 5.82
C GLU A 91 16.17 -14.55 5.81
N ALA A 92 17.25 -15.35 5.85
CA ALA A 92 18.61 -14.84 5.75
C ALA A 92 18.85 -14.12 4.42
N GLY A 93 18.39 -14.69 3.31
CA GLY A 93 18.52 -14.09 1.97
C GLY A 93 17.80 -12.75 1.85
N VAL A 94 16.57 -12.64 2.35
CA VAL A 94 15.81 -11.38 2.36
C VAL A 94 16.48 -10.35 3.27
N LYS A 95 17.00 -10.77 4.42
CA LYS A 95 17.70 -9.89 5.36
C LYS A 95 18.97 -9.33 4.72
N GLU A 96 19.79 -10.17 4.13
CA GLU A 96 21.01 -9.76 3.42
C GLU A 96 20.68 -8.80 2.27
N PHE A 97 19.70 -9.14 1.43
CA PHE A 97 19.26 -8.29 0.33
C PHE A 97 18.80 -6.91 0.84
N PHE A 98 18.00 -6.86 1.90
CA PHE A 98 17.47 -5.62 2.45
C PHE A 98 18.60 -4.70 2.95
N TYR A 99 19.48 -5.23 3.82
CA TYR A 99 20.53 -4.41 4.43
C TYR A 99 21.63 -4.00 3.44
N ASN A 100 21.92 -4.81 2.42
CA ASN A 100 22.87 -4.45 1.36
C ASN A 100 22.36 -3.33 0.44
N GLN A 101 21.03 -3.17 0.33
CA GLN A 101 20.40 -2.14 -0.51
C GLN A 101 19.95 -0.89 0.27
N LEU A 102 19.89 -0.99 1.60
CA LEU A 102 19.48 0.13 2.44
C LEU A 102 20.58 1.20 2.45
N PRO A 103 20.25 2.47 2.13
CA PRO A 103 21.25 3.55 2.20
C PRO A 103 21.87 3.67 3.58
N ILE A 104 23.17 3.97 3.62
CA ILE A 104 23.85 4.26 4.87
C ILE A 104 23.17 5.47 5.52
N ASN A 105 22.92 5.40 6.83
CA ASN A 105 22.22 6.46 7.58
C ASN A 105 20.77 6.73 7.13
N ALA A 106 20.10 5.76 6.50
CA ALA A 106 18.71 5.92 6.03
C ALA A 106 17.76 6.49 7.08
N HIS A 107 17.99 6.24 8.37
CA HIS A 107 17.17 6.75 9.48
C HIS A 107 17.42 8.22 9.86
N GLN A 108 18.48 8.84 9.33
CA GLN A 108 18.81 10.24 9.61
C GLN A 108 18.07 11.21 8.68
N TYR A 109 17.57 10.71 7.55
CA TYR A 109 16.82 11.54 6.61
C TYR A 109 15.44 11.91 7.17
N THR A 110 15.08 13.18 7.05
CA THR A 110 13.89 13.76 7.65
C THR A 110 12.84 14.21 6.63
N GLY A 111 13.16 14.21 5.35
CA GLY A 111 12.26 14.59 4.27
C GLY A 111 11.07 13.65 4.13
N PHE A 112 9.97 14.16 3.58
CA PHE A 112 8.72 13.40 3.44
C PHE A 112 8.91 12.11 2.63
N TYR A 113 9.47 12.21 1.42
CA TYR A 113 9.61 11.06 0.52
C TYR A 113 10.66 10.05 1.00
N GLU A 114 11.77 10.51 1.59
CA GLU A 114 12.76 9.61 2.17
C GLU A 114 12.12 8.76 3.27
N ARG A 115 11.36 9.39 4.16
CA ARG A 115 10.65 8.68 5.25
C ARG A 115 9.53 7.79 4.71
N LEU A 116 8.80 8.24 3.70
CA LEU A 116 7.73 7.46 3.06
C LEU A 116 8.29 6.16 2.47
N TYR A 117 9.30 6.24 1.63
CA TYR A 117 9.88 5.06 0.98
C TYR A 117 10.69 4.19 1.93
N LEU A 118 11.29 4.78 2.97
CA LEU A 118 11.89 4.01 4.07
C LEU A 118 10.84 3.16 4.79
N CYS A 119 9.70 3.76 5.14
CA CYS A 119 8.59 3.02 5.76
C CYS A 119 8.05 1.93 4.83
N GLN A 120 7.88 2.20 3.54
CA GLN A 120 7.45 1.20 2.57
C GLN A 120 8.44 0.03 2.45
N SER A 121 9.73 0.32 2.42
CA SER A 121 10.78 -0.71 2.37
C SER A 121 10.74 -1.62 3.59
N TYR A 122 10.62 -1.03 4.79
CA TYR A 122 10.47 -1.82 6.02
C TYR A 122 9.15 -2.58 6.09
N CYS A 123 8.05 -2.03 5.58
CA CYS A 123 6.78 -2.73 5.50
C CYS A 123 6.90 -4.00 4.64
N TRP A 124 7.48 -3.91 3.45
CA TRP A 124 7.71 -5.09 2.60
C TRP A 124 8.67 -6.08 3.23
N TYR A 125 9.78 -5.61 3.79
CA TYR A 125 10.75 -6.47 4.48
C TYR A 125 10.10 -7.24 5.64
N ALA A 126 9.36 -6.54 6.50
CA ALA A 126 8.66 -7.14 7.63
C ALA A 126 7.54 -8.10 7.17
N PHE A 127 6.79 -7.72 6.12
CA PHE A 127 5.70 -8.54 5.57
C PHE A 127 6.21 -9.85 4.99
N ILE A 128 7.32 -9.83 4.23
CA ILE A 128 7.96 -11.03 3.69
C ILE A 128 8.38 -11.98 4.81
N ARG A 129 8.92 -11.44 5.90
CA ARG A 129 9.39 -12.22 7.07
C ARG A 129 8.27 -12.59 8.05
N GLN A 130 7.05 -12.13 7.82
CA GLN A 130 5.93 -12.27 8.76
C GLN A 130 6.22 -11.68 10.15
N ASP A 131 7.05 -10.64 10.22
CA ASP A 131 7.30 -9.87 11.43
C ASP A 131 6.17 -8.82 11.60
N PHE A 132 5.05 -9.28 12.16
CA PHE A 132 3.83 -8.46 12.29
C PHE A 132 4.04 -7.22 13.15
N LEU A 133 4.93 -7.29 14.16
CA LEU A 133 5.19 -6.16 15.03
C LEU A 133 6.02 -5.07 14.31
N MET A 134 7.03 -5.46 13.54
CA MET A 134 7.78 -4.53 12.70
C MET A 134 6.88 -3.96 11.60
N TYR A 135 6.04 -4.78 10.97
CA TYR A 135 5.07 -4.34 9.97
C TYR A 135 4.13 -3.28 10.53
N TYR A 136 3.54 -3.51 11.72
CA TYR A 136 2.72 -2.52 12.41
C TYR A 136 3.48 -1.22 12.69
N ARG A 137 4.70 -1.32 13.24
CA ARG A 137 5.51 -0.15 13.59
C ARG A 137 5.77 0.76 12.39
N TYR A 138 6.07 0.19 11.23
CA TYR A 138 6.39 0.97 10.04
C TYR A 138 5.14 1.42 9.26
N THR A 139 4.05 0.67 9.28
CA THR A 139 2.77 1.15 8.74
C THR A 139 2.21 2.30 9.56
N GLN A 140 2.33 2.26 10.90
CA GLN A 140 1.95 3.37 11.77
C GLN A 140 2.77 4.64 11.45
N LYS A 141 4.11 4.52 11.38
CA LYS A 141 4.98 5.63 10.99
C LYS A 141 4.64 6.19 9.61
N TRP A 142 4.26 5.35 8.67
CA TRP A 142 3.83 5.78 7.34
C TRP A 142 2.56 6.65 7.42
N VAL A 143 1.55 6.24 8.14
CA VAL A 143 0.31 7.01 8.32
C VAL A 143 0.56 8.30 9.12
N ASP A 144 1.35 8.23 10.20
CA ASP A 144 1.72 9.39 11.03
C ASP A 144 2.46 10.46 10.23
N LEU A 145 3.23 10.07 9.22
CA LEU A 145 3.88 11.01 8.31
C LEU A 145 2.87 11.91 7.59
N PHE A 146 1.75 11.36 7.13
CA PHE A 146 0.68 12.13 6.52
C PHE A 146 -0.10 12.97 7.54
N HIS A 147 -0.28 12.47 8.76
CA HIS A 147 -0.91 13.24 9.83
C HIS A 147 -0.05 14.44 10.26
N SER A 148 1.28 14.30 10.21
CA SER A 148 2.21 15.41 10.49
C SER A 148 2.29 16.45 9.35
N GLN A 149 1.97 16.05 8.11
CA GLN A 149 1.95 16.90 6.92
C GLN A 149 0.63 16.69 6.14
N PRO A 150 -0.52 17.20 6.64
CA PRO A 150 -1.84 16.90 6.06
C PRO A 150 -2.01 17.32 4.61
N GLN A 151 -1.28 18.37 4.16
CA GLN A 151 -1.28 18.82 2.76
C GLN A 151 -0.81 17.71 1.79
N MET A 152 0.01 16.77 2.28
CA MET A 152 0.51 15.67 1.47
C MET A 152 -0.55 14.61 1.17
N MET A 153 -1.66 14.58 1.90
CA MET A 153 -2.79 13.69 1.57
C MET A 153 -3.39 13.99 0.20
N ALA A 154 -3.41 15.26 -0.22
CA ALA A 154 -3.90 15.66 -1.53
C ALA A 154 -2.85 15.44 -2.63
N VAL A 155 -1.55 15.54 -2.30
CA VAL A 155 -0.44 15.36 -3.25
C VAL A 155 -0.20 13.87 -3.50
N GLU A 156 -0.23 13.05 -2.46
CA GLU A 156 0.10 11.62 -2.47
C GLU A 156 -1.08 10.77 -1.98
N THR A 157 -2.28 11.07 -2.48
CA THR A 157 -3.53 10.40 -2.09
C THR A 157 -3.43 8.88 -2.14
N GLY A 158 -2.85 8.34 -3.21
CA GLY A 158 -2.69 6.89 -3.39
C GLY A 158 -1.81 6.25 -2.32
N HIS A 159 -0.72 6.92 -1.92
CA HIS A 159 0.15 6.46 -0.83
C HIS A 159 -0.53 6.52 0.53
N TYR A 160 -1.35 7.56 0.79
CA TYR A 160 -2.13 7.63 2.02
C TYR A 160 -3.16 6.49 2.12
N ILE A 161 -3.94 6.28 1.05
CA ILE A 161 -4.92 5.18 0.95
C ILE A 161 -4.23 3.82 1.22
N LYS A 162 -3.06 3.60 0.60
CA LYS A 162 -2.29 2.35 0.79
C LYS A 162 -1.74 2.22 2.21
N GLY A 163 -1.29 3.32 2.82
CA GLY A 163 -0.84 3.35 4.22
C GLY A 163 -1.96 2.95 5.18
N MET A 164 -3.15 3.52 5.02
CA MET A 164 -4.34 3.19 5.83
C MET A 164 -4.74 1.72 5.69
N HIS A 165 -4.73 1.19 4.47
CA HIS A 165 -4.98 -0.22 4.22
C HIS A 165 -3.95 -1.14 4.91
N ASN A 166 -2.67 -0.82 4.79
CA ASN A 166 -1.61 -1.61 5.41
C ASN A 166 -1.69 -1.54 6.95
N LEU A 167 -2.02 -0.38 7.52
CA LEU A 167 -2.20 -0.23 8.97
C LEU A 167 -3.39 -1.05 9.49
N LEU A 168 -4.50 -1.08 8.75
CA LEU A 168 -5.64 -1.94 9.07
C LEU A 168 -5.26 -3.42 9.03
N ASN A 169 -4.49 -3.87 8.05
CA ASN A 169 -4.00 -5.24 8.01
C ASN A 169 -3.08 -5.53 9.20
N ALA A 170 -2.18 -4.62 9.56
CA ALA A 170 -1.30 -4.79 10.70
C ALA A 170 -2.07 -4.91 12.03
N HIS A 171 -3.11 -4.11 12.24
CA HIS A 171 -4.00 -4.26 13.39
C HIS A 171 -4.77 -5.59 13.37
N PHE A 172 -5.21 -6.04 12.18
CA PHE A 172 -5.88 -7.34 12.01
C PHE A 172 -4.95 -8.49 12.39
N ASP A 173 -3.72 -8.50 11.90
CA ASP A 173 -2.73 -9.55 12.17
C ASP A 173 -2.35 -9.62 13.65
N LEU A 174 -2.25 -8.47 14.32
CA LEU A 174 -1.94 -8.35 15.74
C LEU A 174 -3.17 -8.52 16.66
N ARG A 175 -4.37 -8.74 16.10
CA ARG A 175 -5.63 -8.79 16.88
C ARG A 175 -5.87 -7.52 17.73
N ASN A 176 -5.40 -6.39 17.26
CA ASN A 176 -5.60 -5.09 17.92
C ASN A 176 -6.96 -4.51 17.53
N TYR A 177 -8.01 -4.91 18.24
CA TYR A 177 -9.41 -4.52 17.95
C TYR A 177 -9.65 -3.01 18.03
N ASP A 178 -9.15 -2.37 19.08
CA ASP A 178 -9.35 -0.92 19.28
C ASP A 178 -8.63 -0.09 18.24
N GLY A 179 -7.38 -0.43 17.95
CA GLY A 179 -6.60 0.22 16.88
C GLY A 179 -7.25 0.02 15.52
N PHE A 180 -7.74 -1.18 15.22
CA PHE A 180 -8.46 -1.47 13.98
C PHE A 180 -9.71 -0.61 13.83
N LYS A 181 -10.57 -0.57 14.86
CA LYS A 181 -11.82 0.21 14.88
C LYS A 181 -11.56 1.69 14.68
N LEU A 182 -10.56 2.25 15.37
CA LEU A 182 -10.18 3.66 15.26
C LEU A 182 -9.69 3.98 13.84
N THR A 183 -8.76 3.18 13.31
CA THR A 183 -8.19 3.36 11.97
C THR A 183 -9.25 3.22 10.89
N LEU A 184 -10.17 2.23 11.01
CA LEU A 184 -11.27 2.05 10.07
C LEU A 184 -12.17 3.30 10.03
N LYS A 185 -12.56 3.83 11.19
CA LYS A 185 -13.36 5.05 11.27
C LYS A 185 -12.66 6.25 10.61
N GLN A 186 -11.36 6.41 10.83
CA GLN A 186 -10.57 7.46 10.18
C GLN A 186 -10.57 7.29 8.66
N PHE A 187 -10.42 6.05 8.18
CA PHE A 187 -10.41 5.76 6.76
C PHE A 187 -11.78 5.94 6.10
N GLU A 188 -12.88 5.59 6.77
CA GLU A 188 -14.25 5.87 6.31
C GLU A 188 -14.49 7.38 6.19
N ASN A 189 -14.06 8.17 7.17
CA ASN A 189 -14.15 9.63 7.11
C ASN A 189 -13.35 10.19 5.92
N PHE A 190 -12.13 9.68 5.69
CA PHE A 190 -11.33 10.07 4.54
C PHE A 190 -12.01 9.69 3.21
N ALA A 191 -12.61 8.51 3.10
CA ALA A 191 -13.30 8.03 1.90
C ALA A 191 -14.47 8.96 1.47
N THR A 192 -15.04 9.73 2.40
CA THR A 192 -16.10 10.71 2.12
C THR A 192 -15.57 12.10 1.77
N SER A 193 -14.27 12.36 1.90
CA SER A 193 -13.63 13.65 1.65
C SER A 193 -13.54 13.97 0.15
N ASP A 194 -13.42 15.26 -0.17
CA ASP A 194 -13.22 15.73 -1.55
C ASP A 194 -11.92 15.18 -2.14
N ILE A 195 -10.86 15.02 -1.33
CA ILE A 195 -9.57 14.46 -1.75
C ILE A 195 -9.76 13.03 -2.29
N ALA A 196 -10.44 12.17 -1.55
CA ALA A 196 -10.68 10.79 -1.96
C ALA A 196 -11.61 10.68 -3.16
N ARG A 197 -12.46 11.69 -3.39
CA ARG A 197 -13.45 11.72 -4.48
C ARG A 197 -12.97 12.45 -5.72
N GLN A 198 -11.79 13.05 -5.70
CA GLN A 198 -11.26 13.85 -6.79
C GLN A 198 -11.05 13.05 -8.08
N HIS A 199 -10.62 11.79 -7.97
CA HIS A 199 -10.36 10.90 -9.10
C HIS A 199 -11.06 9.55 -8.91
N ASP A 200 -11.57 8.96 -10.01
CA ASP A 200 -12.29 7.69 -9.95
C ASP A 200 -11.41 6.54 -9.41
N ASN A 201 -10.13 6.52 -9.74
CA ASN A 201 -9.20 5.54 -9.17
C ASN A 201 -9.15 5.59 -7.63
N PHE A 202 -9.18 6.79 -7.03
CA PHE A 202 -9.15 6.92 -5.58
C PHE A 202 -10.48 6.49 -4.95
N LYS A 203 -11.62 6.76 -5.61
CA LYS A 203 -12.93 6.25 -5.20
C LYS A 203 -12.94 4.73 -5.18
N VAL A 204 -12.42 4.10 -6.25
CA VAL A 204 -12.34 2.65 -6.34
C VAL A 204 -11.42 2.06 -5.27
N TYR A 205 -10.23 2.62 -5.09
CA TYR A 205 -9.29 2.11 -4.08
C TYR A 205 -9.79 2.29 -2.65
N THR A 206 -10.42 3.42 -2.33
CA THR A 206 -11.02 3.61 -1.01
C THR A 206 -12.18 2.65 -0.80
N PHE A 207 -13.05 2.45 -1.78
CA PHE A 207 -14.09 1.44 -1.71
C PHE A 207 -13.50 0.06 -1.42
N VAL A 208 -12.56 -0.41 -2.25
CA VAL A 208 -11.94 -1.74 -2.10
C VAL A 208 -11.38 -1.94 -0.69
N TYR A 209 -10.56 -1.01 -0.22
CA TYR A 209 -9.85 -1.20 1.04
C TYR A 209 -10.73 -0.99 2.28
N VAL A 210 -11.71 -0.08 2.22
CA VAL A 210 -12.68 0.11 3.30
C VAL A 210 -13.56 -1.15 3.43
N TYR A 211 -14.06 -1.71 2.32
CA TYR A 211 -14.93 -2.88 2.40
C TYR A 211 -14.16 -4.16 2.75
N ILE A 212 -12.91 -4.32 2.30
CA ILE A 212 -12.04 -5.39 2.79
C ILE A 212 -11.85 -5.26 4.31
N ALA A 213 -11.64 -4.06 4.84
CA ALA A 213 -11.49 -3.84 6.27
C ALA A 213 -12.79 -4.13 7.03
N LYS A 214 -13.96 -3.72 6.51
CA LYS A 214 -15.26 -4.07 7.12
C LYS A 214 -15.48 -5.58 7.20
N LEU A 215 -15.14 -6.32 6.14
CA LEU A 215 -15.20 -7.79 6.15
C LEU A 215 -14.23 -8.37 7.20
N ASN A 216 -13.01 -7.85 7.27
CA ASN A 216 -12.03 -8.24 8.27
C ASN A 216 -12.53 -7.96 9.70
N GLN A 217 -13.24 -6.87 9.93
CA GLN A 217 -13.84 -6.56 11.22
C GLN A 217 -14.82 -7.65 11.66
N HIS A 218 -15.67 -8.13 10.75
CA HIS A 218 -16.58 -9.22 11.05
C HIS A 218 -15.85 -10.54 11.33
N PHE A 219 -14.73 -10.81 10.66
CA PHE A 219 -13.88 -11.97 10.97
C PHE A 219 -13.24 -11.86 12.35
N MET A 220 -12.75 -10.67 12.73
CA MET A 220 -12.18 -10.45 14.06
C MET A 220 -13.18 -10.67 15.18
N HIS A 221 -14.45 -10.30 14.96
CA HIS A 221 -15.50 -10.39 15.98
C HIS A 221 -16.34 -11.67 15.91
N GLY A 222 -16.14 -12.52 14.89
CA GLY A 222 -16.97 -13.71 14.67
C GLY A 222 -18.43 -13.38 14.27
N THR A 223 -18.69 -12.16 13.81
CA THR A 223 -20.04 -11.69 13.45
C THR A 223 -20.33 -11.94 11.97
N PHE A 224 -20.24 -13.20 11.54
CA PHE A 224 -20.32 -13.60 10.13
C PHE A 224 -21.69 -13.26 9.51
N LYS A 225 -22.79 -13.57 10.20
CA LYS A 225 -24.16 -13.30 9.71
C LYS A 225 -24.41 -11.81 9.51
N GLU A 226 -23.92 -10.96 10.40
CA GLU A 226 -24.00 -9.51 10.26
C GLU A 226 -23.15 -9.01 9.09
N GLY A 227 -22.01 -9.64 8.87
CA GLY A 227 -21.13 -9.35 7.74
C GLY A 227 -21.77 -9.61 6.39
N LEU A 228 -22.66 -10.61 6.28
CA LEU A 228 -23.38 -10.90 5.05
C LEU A 228 -24.26 -9.73 4.55
N LYS A 229 -24.68 -8.83 5.43
CA LYS A 229 -25.42 -7.62 5.05
C LYS A 229 -24.63 -6.68 4.14
N LEU A 230 -23.31 -6.80 4.13
CA LEU A 230 -22.43 -6.01 3.24
C LEU A 230 -22.38 -6.57 1.81
N VAL A 231 -22.70 -7.86 1.61
CA VAL A 231 -22.48 -8.55 0.34
C VAL A 231 -23.24 -7.92 -0.83
N PRO A 232 -24.55 -7.61 -0.74
CA PRO A 232 -25.28 -7.00 -1.87
C PRO A 232 -24.65 -5.67 -2.33
N HIS A 233 -24.24 -4.83 -1.38
CA HIS A 233 -23.60 -3.55 -1.69
C HIS A 233 -22.22 -3.74 -2.32
N ILE A 234 -21.45 -4.73 -1.85
CA ILE A 234 -20.14 -5.05 -2.44
C ILE A 234 -20.32 -5.52 -3.88
N GLU A 235 -21.24 -6.44 -4.15
CA GLU A 235 -21.50 -6.96 -5.50
C GLU A 235 -21.95 -5.87 -6.48
N GLU A 236 -22.86 -5.00 -6.06
CA GLU A 236 -23.28 -3.84 -6.85
C GLU A 236 -22.09 -2.98 -7.27
N HIS A 237 -21.20 -2.69 -6.33
CA HIS A 237 -20.04 -1.83 -6.58
C HIS A 237 -18.94 -2.56 -7.37
N LEU A 238 -18.74 -3.86 -7.19
CA LEU A 238 -17.85 -4.65 -8.02
C LEU A 238 -18.30 -4.62 -9.49
N ALA A 239 -19.61 -4.73 -9.75
CA ALA A 239 -20.15 -4.60 -11.09
C ALA A 239 -19.97 -3.19 -11.65
N LYS A 240 -20.26 -2.16 -10.85
CA LYS A 240 -20.12 -0.75 -11.22
C LYS A 240 -18.67 -0.37 -11.56
N TYR A 241 -17.69 -0.92 -10.82
CA TYR A 241 -16.27 -0.62 -10.97
C TYR A 241 -15.50 -1.66 -11.80
N ALA A 242 -16.19 -2.55 -12.51
CA ALA A 242 -15.58 -3.67 -13.23
C ALA A 242 -14.44 -3.26 -14.18
N LEU A 243 -14.52 -2.08 -14.82
CA LEU A 243 -13.48 -1.56 -15.71
C LEU A 243 -12.24 -1.01 -14.99
N PHE A 244 -12.35 -0.73 -13.68
CA PHE A 244 -11.27 -0.15 -12.86
C PHE A 244 -10.65 -1.16 -11.90
N LEU A 245 -11.28 -2.33 -11.75
CA LEU A 245 -10.83 -3.38 -10.84
C LEU A 245 -10.01 -4.42 -11.58
N ASP A 246 -8.83 -4.70 -11.05
CA ASP A 246 -8.09 -5.86 -11.50
C ASP A 246 -8.74 -7.17 -10.99
N ARG A 247 -8.52 -8.23 -11.73
CA ARG A 247 -9.06 -9.57 -11.45
C ARG A 247 -8.68 -10.08 -10.06
N LEU A 248 -7.47 -9.76 -9.59
CA LEU A 248 -7.00 -10.20 -8.27
C LEU A 248 -7.82 -9.63 -7.12
N ARG A 249 -8.25 -8.36 -7.22
CA ARG A 249 -9.12 -7.74 -6.21
C ARG A 249 -10.49 -8.39 -6.17
N ILE A 250 -11.03 -8.75 -7.31
CA ILE A 250 -12.31 -9.49 -7.39
C ILE A 250 -12.18 -10.86 -6.71
N LEU A 251 -11.08 -11.60 -6.95
CA LEU A 251 -10.83 -12.87 -6.28
C LEU A 251 -10.69 -12.73 -4.76
N VAL A 252 -10.05 -11.65 -4.27
CA VAL A 252 -9.96 -11.37 -2.83
C VAL A 252 -11.36 -11.15 -2.23
N PHE A 253 -12.25 -10.40 -2.90
CA PHE A 253 -13.63 -10.24 -2.43
C PHE A 253 -14.38 -11.57 -2.44
N ASN A 254 -14.30 -12.37 -3.51
CA ASN A 254 -14.93 -13.68 -3.57
C ASN A 254 -14.48 -14.57 -2.41
N TYR A 255 -13.18 -14.60 -2.09
CA TYR A 255 -12.65 -15.35 -0.96
C TYR A 255 -13.20 -14.88 0.38
N LYS A 256 -13.23 -13.56 0.61
CA LYS A 256 -13.76 -13.01 1.87
C LYS A 256 -15.26 -13.22 2.02
N ILE A 257 -16.04 -13.08 0.94
CA ILE A 257 -17.47 -13.38 0.93
C ILE A 257 -17.72 -14.86 1.19
N ALA A 258 -16.97 -15.76 0.52
CA ALA A 258 -17.03 -17.19 0.79
C ALA A 258 -16.76 -17.53 2.26
N THR A 259 -15.75 -16.87 2.85
CA THR A 259 -15.40 -17.05 4.26
C THR A 259 -16.51 -16.56 5.20
N LEU A 260 -17.24 -15.48 4.86
CA LEU A 260 -18.41 -15.05 5.63
C LEU A 260 -19.53 -16.09 5.58
N TYR A 261 -19.86 -16.60 4.38
CA TYR A 261 -20.87 -17.64 4.22
C TYR A 261 -20.49 -18.90 4.98
N PHE A 262 -19.23 -19.34 4.86
CA PHE A 262 -18.72 -20.48 5.61
C PHE A 262 -18.89 -20.29 7.14
N GLY A 263 -18.45 -19.15 7.67
CA GLY A 263 -18.56 -18.85 9.11
C GLY A 263 -20.01 -18.65 9.59
N SER A 264 -20.94 -18.34 8.68
CA SER A 264 -22.37 -18.23 8.98
C SER A 264 -23.11 -19.58 8.99
N GLY A 265 -22.46 -20.64 8.46
CA GLY A 265 -23.04 -21.99 8.29
C GLY A 265 -23.71 -22.22 6.94
N ASP A 266 -23.65 -21.25 6.01
CA ASP A 266 -24.14 -21.41 4.64
C ASP A 266 -23.01 -21.91 3.74
N TYR A 267 -22.77 -23.22 3.83
CA TYR A 267 -21.67 -23.88 3.12
C TYR A 267 -21.93 -23.98 1.62
N GLU A 268 -23.16 -24.10 1.18
CA GLU A 268 -23.51 -24.18 -0.26
C GLU A 268 -23.12 -22.88 -0.97
N THR A 269 -23.58 -21.74 -0.46
CA THR A 269 -23.24 -20.43 -1.04
C THR A 269 -21.72 -20.16 -0.92
N SER A 270 -21.08 -20.60 0.15
CA SER A 270 -19.62 -20.52 0.28
C SER A 270 -18.91 -21.26 -0.86
N ILE A 271 -19.34 -22.47 -1.20
CA ILE A 271 -18.80 -23.28 -2.29
C ILE A 271 -18.90 -22.55 -3.63
N ASP A 272 -20.04 -21.91 -3.93
CA ASP A 272 -20.25 -21.16 -5.17
C ASP A 272 -19.22 -20.03 -5.35
N TYR A 273 -18.94 -19.27 -4.28
CA TYR A 273 -17.91 -18.22 -4.32
C TYR A 273 -16.49 -18.79 -4.43
N LEU A 274 -16.20 -19.91 -3.76
CA LEU A 274 -14.89 -20.56 -3.83
C LEU A 274 -14.62 -21.13 -5.23
N GLN A 275 -15.64 -21.69 -5.89
CA GLN A 275 -15.52 -22.16 -7.26
C GLN A 275 -15.16 -21.07 -8.26
N LYS A 276 -15.63 -19.81 -8.07
CA LYS A 276 -15.20 -18.67 -8.88
C LYS A 276 -13.68 -18.43 -8.80
N ILE A 277 -13.06 -18.78 -7.66
CA ILE A 277 -11.62 -18.66 -7.46
C ILE A 277 -10.88 -19.88 -8.03
N ILE A 278 -11.37 -21.08 -7.71
CA ILE A 278 -10.73 -22.36 -8.08
C ILE A 278 -10.68 -22.55 -9.59
N ASN A 279 -11.74 -22.10 -10.30
CA ASN A 279 -11.87 -22.20 -11.76
C ASN A 279 -11.19 -21.04 -12.50
N ASP A 280 -10.60 -20.10 -11.78
CA ASP A 280 -9.91 -18.95 -12.35
C ASP A 280 -8.45 -19.30 -12.68
N ASN A 281 -8.06 -19.14 -13.96
CA ASN A 281 -6.70 -19.43 -14.46
C ASN A 281 -5.75 -18.23 -14.26
N VAL A 282 -5.65 -17.71 -13.03
CA VAL A 282 -4.69 -16.64 -12.71
C VAL A 282 -3.41 -17.27 -12.17
N ASP A 283 -2.30 -17.06 -12.87
CA ASP A 283 -0.96 -17.51 -12.46
C ASP A 283 -0.35 -16.68 -11.30
N LEU A 284 -1.18 -15.92 -10.59
CA LEU A 284 -0.80 -15.08 -9.48
C LEU A 284 -1.63 -15.46 -8.25
N ARG A 285 -1.08 -15.18 -7.06
CA ARG A 285 -1.75 -15.44 -5.79
C ARG A 285 -2.08 -16.93 -5.56
N TYR A 286 -1.07 -17.77 -5.73
CA TYR A 286 -1.17 -19.22 -5.41
C TYR A 286 -1.63 -19.45 -3.96
N ASP A 287 -1.28 -18.55 -3.03
CA ASP A 287 -1.76 -18.58 -1.66
C ASP A 287 -3.29 -18.55 -1.56
N LEU A 288 -3.93 -17.62 -2.30
CA LEU A 288 -5.38 -17.49 -2.34
C LEU A 288 -6.06 -18.73 -2.93
N GLN A 289 -5.47 -19.30 -3.98
CA GLN A 289 -5.93 -20.53 -4.61
C GLN A 289 -5.83 -21.75 -3.67
N CYS A 290 -4.73 -21.84 -2.90
CA CYS A 290 -4.56 -22.88 -1.88
C CYS A 290 -5.63 -22.76 -0.78
N TYR A 291 -5.78 -21.56 -0.22
CA TYR A 291 -6.77 -21.35 0.85
C TYR A 291 -8.22 -21.55 0.35
N ALA A 292 -8.53 -21.16 -0.88
CA ALA A 292 -9.85 -21.40 -1.46
C ALA A 292 -10.16 -22.91 -1.53
N ARG A 293 -9.20 -23.74 -1.98
CA ARG A 293 -9.36 -25.22 -2.03
C ARG A 293 -9.50 -25.82 -0.64
N LEU A 294 -8.77 -25.31 0.36
CA LEU A 294 -8.88 -25.78 1.73
C LEU A 294 -10.27 -25.48 2.32
N VAL A 295 -10.76 -24.26 2.17
CA VAL A 295 -12.11 -23.90 2.66
C VAL A 295 -13.19 -24.65 1.89
N HIS A 296 -13.02 -24.86 0.60
CA HIS A 296 -13.92 -25.65 -0.27
C HIS A 296 -14.01 -27.11 0.22
N LEU A 297 -12.88 -27.74 0.53
CA LEU A 297 -12.83 -29.06 1.13
C LEU A 297 -13.60 -29.12 2.47
N LEU A 298 -13.36 -28.14 3.35
CA LEU A 298 -14.03 -28.05 4.64
C LEU A 298 -15.55 -27.84 4.49
N ALA A 299 -15.98 -27.01 3.53
CA ALA A 299 -17.41 -26.78 3.27
C ALA A 299 -18.12 -28.04 2.79
N HIS A 300 -17.52 -28.84 1.93
CA HIS A 300 -18.06 -30.12 1.51
C HIS A 300 -18.08 -31.15 2.66
N TYR A 301 -17.08 -31.14 3.52
CA TYR A 301 -17.06 -31.97 4.72
C TYR A 301 -18.24 -31.64 5.68
N GLU A 302 -18.46 -30.36 5.94
CA GLU A 302 -19.58 -29.88 6.79
C GLU A 302 -20.96 -30.20 6.21
N LEU A 303 -21.08 -30.27 4.87
CA LEU A 303 -22.31 -30.71 4.17
C LEU A 303 -22.50 -32.24 4.17
N GLY A 304 -21.52 -33.03 4.62
CA GLY A 304 -21.59 -34.48 4.59
C GLY A 304 -21.36 -35.10 3.20
N ASN A 305 -20.76 -34.39 2.27
CA ASN A 305 -20.46 -34.85 0.90
C ASN A 305 -19.18 -35.74 0.90
N PHE A 306 -19.20 -36.82 1.69
CA PHE A 306 -18.01 -37.67 1.93
C PHE A 306 -17.52 -38.43 0.71
N ASP A 307 -18.35 -38.67 -0.27
CA ASP A 307 -18.05 -39.36 -1.53
C ASP A 307 -17.00 -38.66 -2.39
N ILE A 308 -16.92 -37.32 -2.27
CA ILE A 308 -15.96 -36.51 -3.06
C ILE A 308 -14.74 -36.03 -2.25
N ILE A 309 -14.71 -36.25 -0.94
CA ILE A 309 -13.65 -35.74 -0.05
C ILE A 309 -12.25 -36.22 -0.49
N ASP A 310 -12.07 -37.50 -0.82
CA ASP A 310 -10.78 -38.03 -1.28
C ASP A 310 -10.30 -37.35 -2.57
N TYR A 311 -11.20 -37.01 -3.47
CA TYR A 311 -10.88 -36.25 -4.67
C TYR A 311 -10.44 -34.82 -4.34
N LEU A 312 -11.14 -34.16 -3.41
CA LEU A 312 -10.83 -32.78 -2.99
C LEU A 312 -9.48 -32.73 -2.25
N ILE A 313 -9.18 -33.68 -1.39
CA ILE A 313 -7.87 -33.81 -0.73
C ILE A 313 -6.77 -33.89 -1.78
N LYS A 314 -6.90 -34.78 -2.79
CA LYS A 314 -5.94 -34.89 -3.89
C LYS A 314 -5.78 -33.59 -4.67
N SER A 315 -6.87 -32.82 -4.84
CA SER A 315 -6.85 -31.52 -5.49
C SER A 315 -6.02 -30.48 -4.71
N VAL A 316 -6.15 -30.46 -3.37
CA VAL A 316 -5.34 -29.59 -2.50
C VAL A 316 -3.85 -29.93 -2.59
N TYR A 317 -3.50 -31.25 -2.55
CA TYR A 317 -2.10 -31.69 -2.58
C TYR A 317 -1.41 -31.48 -3.95
N ARG A 318 -2.16 -31.45 -5.05
CA ARG A 318 -1.61 -31.26 -6.39
C ARG A 318 -1.33 -29.80 -6.73
N PHE A 319 -1.93 -28.89 -6.00
CA PHE A 319 -1.80 -27.45 -6.20
C PHE A 319 -0.72 -26.84 -5.30
#